data_cc494cca3238062d2485b8fa237ba86f
#
_entry.id   cc494cca3238062d2485b8fa237ba86f
#
_cell.length_a   1.000
_cell.length_b   1.000
_cell.length_c   1.000
_cell.angle_alpha   90.00
_cell.angle_beta   90.00
_cell.angle_gamma   90.00
#
_symmetry.space_group_name_H-M   'P 1'
#
loop_
_entity.id
_entity.type
_entity.pdbx_description
1 polymer ?
#
loop_
_entity_poly.entity_id
_entity_poly.type
_entity_poly.pdbx_seq_one_letter_code
_entity_poly.pdbx_strand_id
1 'polypeptide(L)'
;DYFWGIRGGCVDNYSHFYYWGGPNRHDLWQNEREIYSPGNFFAAENLKEIKKFATEDKEKPFFIYWAVNIPHYPLQPSEKWLDYYADLPNPRRMYAAFVSTFDDYLGELRTFLAAEGLADNTILIFQSDNGHSMEERTFRGGGYSGPYRAGKFSLFEGGIRVPAIICWPKELPQGEVRDQVAMNIDWFPTLVELCGLSAEGMDVDGKSLVPVIKDGSKSSPHKVLH
;
A
#
# COMPACT_ATOMS: atom_id res chain seq x y z
N ASP A 1 -17.03 10.13 8.10
CA ASP A 1 -16.20 9.14 7.39
C ASP A 1 -16.57 9.10 5.90
N TYR A 2 -15.62 8.81 5.03
CA TYR A 2 -15.80 8.73 3.58
C TYR A 2 -15.17 7.46 3.04
N PHE A 3 -15.90 6.75 2.19
CA PHE A 3 -15.42 5.58 1.48
C PHE A 3 -15.56 5.77 -0.03
N TRP A 4 -14.49 5.49 -0.77
CA TRP A 4 -14.51 5.37 -2.21
C TRP A 4 -13.63 4.18 -2.61
N GLY A 5 -14.17 3.20 -3.28
CA GLY A 5 -13.41 2.00 -3.64
C GLY A 5 -14.26 0.76 -3.87
N ILE A 6 -13.61 -0.38 -3.80
CA ILE A 6 -14.19 -1.71 -4.01
C ILE A 6 -14.42 -2.42 -2.68
N ARG A 7 -15.40 -3.29 -2.62
CA ARG A 7 -15.73 -4.10 -1.44
C ARG A 7 -15.23 -5.55 -1.56
N GLY A 8 -15.00 -6.01 -2.79
CA GLY A 8 -14.67 -7.41 -3.08
C GLY A 8 -13.20 -7.75 -3.19
N GLY A 9 -12.35 -6.88 -3.66
CA GLY A 9 -10.89 -7.08 -3.73
C GLY A 9 -10.33 -7.57 -5.06
N CYS A 10 -11.04 -8.36 -5.84
CA CYS A 10 -10.58 -8.94 -7.11
C CYS A 10 -11.32 -8.30 -8.28
N VAL A 11 -10.90 -7.11 -8.71
CA VAL A 11 -11.55 -6.37 -9.80
C VAL A 11 -10.60 -6.11 -10.95
N ASP A 12 -11.15 -5.99 -12.15
CA ASP A 12 -10.46 -5.40 -13.28
C ASP A 12 -10.30 -3.88 -13.07
N ASN A 13 -9.10 -3.34 -13.33
CA ASN A 13 -8.75 -1.98 -12.98
C ASN A 13 -9.46 -0.90 -13.80
N TYR A 14 -10.07 -1.24 -14.93
CA TYR A 14 -10.75 -0.30 -15.83
C TYR A 14 -12.27 -0.46 -15.86
N SER A 15 -12.74 -1.69 -15.79
CA SER A 15 -14.17 -1.98 -15.79
C SER A 15 -14.79 -2.02 -14.40
N HIS A 16 -13.97 -2.23 -13.37
CA HIS A 16 -14.34 -2.39 -11.95
C HIS A 16 -15.28 -3.57 -11.71
N PHE A 17 -15.26 -4.58 -12.59
CA PHE A 17 -16.00 -5.81 -12.40
C PHE A 17 -15.19 -6.81 -11.58
N TYR A 18 -15.86 -7.35 -10.56
CA TYR A 18 -15.34 -8.45 -9.76
C TYR A 18 -15.28 -9.73 -10.60
N TYR A 19 -14.12 -10.39 -10.63
CA TYR A 19 -13.89 -11.56 -11.48
C TYR A 19 -13.67 -12.87 -10.70
N TRP A 20 -13.64 -12.83 -9.37
CA TRP A 20 -13.34 -14.00 -8.55
C TRP A 20 -14.60 -14.72 -8.10
N GLY A 21 -14.89 -15.85 -8.74
CA GLY A 21 -16.00 -16.76 -8.35
C GLY A 21 -17.40 -16.19 -8.56
N GLY A 22 -18.30 -17.02 -9.03
CA GLY A 22 -19.69 -16.61 -9.32
C GLY A 22 -19.84 -15.71 -10.54
N PRO A 23 -21.02 -15.11 -10.74
CA PRO A 23 -21.26 -14.21 -11.86
C PRO A 23 -20.46 -12.92 -11.68
N ASN A 24 -19.92 -12.40 -12.79
CA ASN A 24 -19.28 -11.09 -12.79
C ASN A 24 -20.27 -10.03 -12.31
N ARG A 25 -19.85 -9.24 -11.34
CA ARG A 25 -20.62 -8.13 -10.80
C ARG A 25 -19.76 -6.89 -10.76
N HIS A 26 -20.35 -5.75 -10.98
CA HIS A 26 -19.69 -4.48 -10.81
C HIS A 26 -19.42 -4.23 -9.29
N ASP A 27 -18.27 -3.64 -8.95
CA ASP A 27 -17.87 -3.44 -7.56
C ASP A 27 -17.07 -2.13 -7.43
N LEU A 28 -17.76 -1.00 -7.59
CA LEU A 28 -17.21 0.31 -7.29
C LEU A 28 -18.25 1.13 -6.52
N TRP A 29 -17.83 1.69 -5.39
CA TRP A 29 -18.74 2.30 -4.43
C TRP A 29 -18.22 3.66 -3.93
N GLN A 30 -19.14 4.57 -3.70
CA GLN A 30 -18.93 5.78 -2.93
C GLN A 30 -19.89 5.74 -1.73
N ASN A 31 -19.35 5.57 -0.53
CA ASN A 31 -20.13 5.26 0.66
C ASN A 31 -21.08 4.07 0.41
N GLU A 32 -22.36 4.22 0.61
CA GLU A 32 -23.36 3.17 0.40
C GLU A 32 -23.89 3.09 -1.05
N ARG A 33 -23.47 4.00 -1.94
CA ARG A 33 -23.94 4.09 -3.31
C ARG A 33 -22.98 3.41 -4.27
N GLU A 34 -23.44 2.49 -5.08
CA GLU A 34 -22.71 2.00 -6.25
C GLU A 34 -22.55 3.12 -7.28
N ILE A 35 -21.35 3.27 -7.81
CA ILE A 35 -21.00 4.26 -8.83
C ILE A 35 -20.33 3.58 -10.02
N TYR A 36 -20.35 4.24 -11.18
CA TYR A 36 -19.78 3.70 -12.42
C TYR A 36 -18.75 4.67 -12.98
N SER A 37 -17.56 4.15 -13.26
CA SER A 37 -16.43 4.91 -13.84
C SER A 37 -15.70 4.07 -14.91
N PRO A 38 -16.42 3.53 -15.91
CA PRO A 38 -15.83 2.61 -16.87
C PRO A 38 -14.73 3.28 -17.71
N GLY A 39 -13.63 2.53 -17.91
CA GLY A 39 -12.48 3.02 -18.67
C GLY A 39 -11.51 3.90 -17.89
N ASN A 40 -11.83 4.29 -16.66
CA ASN A 40 -10.92 5.01 -15.78
C ASN A 40 -10.14 4.03 -14.90
N PHE A 41 -8.84 4.23 -14.82
CA PHE A 41 -7.95 3.34 -14.07
C PHE A 41 -8.17 3.49 -12.56
N PHE A 42 -8.43 2.40 -11.87
CA PHE A 42 -8.83 2.38 -10.46
C PHE A 42 -7.88 3.16 -9.54
N ALA A 43 -6.56 2.94 -9.65
CA ALA A 43 -5.60 3.65 -8.79
C ALA A 43 -5.54 5.16 -9.10
N ALA A 44 -5.76 5.59 -10.34
CA ALA A 44 -5.83 6.99 -10.71
C ALA A 44 -7.07 7.67 -10.09
N GLU A 45 -8.22 7.01 -10.13
CA GLU A 45 -9.44 7.52 -9.49
C GLU A 45 -9.29 7.56 -7.96
N ASN A 46 -8.64 6.54 -7.34
CA ASN A 46 -8.31 6.59 -5.91
C ASN A 46 -7.48 7.84 -5.58
N LEU A 47 -6.42 8.09 -6.34
CA LEU A 47 -5.56 9.25 -6.09
C LEU A 47 -6.30 10.58 -6.22
N LYS A 48 -7.21 10.67 -7.19
CA LYS A 48 -8.07 11.84 -7.37
C LYS A 48 -8.97 12.09 -6.14
N GLU A 49 -9.59 11.04 -5.62
CA GLU A 49 -10.44 11.13 -4.41
C GLU A 49 -9.60 11.42 -3.16
N ILE A 50 -8.40 10.85 -3.03
CA ILE A 50 -7.45 11.16 -1.95
C ILE A 50 -7.10 12.66 -1.95
N LYS A 51 -6.73 13.22 -3.10
CA LYS A 51 -6.39 14.64 -3.24
C LYS A 51 -7.54 15.53 -2.87
N LYS A 52 -8.75 15.22 -3.33
CA LYS A 52 -9.97 15.94 -3.00
C LYS A 52 -10.22 15.90 -1.49
N PHE A 53 -10.20 14.73 -0.88
CA PHE A 53 -10.45 14.55 0.56
C PHE A 53 -9.41 15.29 1.43
N ALA A 54 -8.13 15.19 1.08
CA ALA A 54 -7.04 15.84 1.82
C ALA A 54 -7.11 17.38 1.80
N THR A 55 -7.83 17.97 0.85
CA THR A 55 -7.99 19.44 0.70
C THR A 55 -9.38 19.95 1.01
N GLU A 56 -10.34 19.08 1.33
CA GLU A 56 -11.73 19.47 1.63
C GLU A 56 -11.82 20.38 2.86
N ASP A 57 -11.04 20.07 3.90
CA ASP A 57 -10.94 20.92 5.10
C ASP A 57 -9.49 20.85 5.64
N LYS A 58 -8.65 21.78 5.21
CA LYS A 58 -7.22 21.82 5.56
C LYS A 58 -6.96 22.15 7.03
N GLU A 59 -7.94 22.64 7.77
CA GLU A 59 -7.81 22.96 9.20
C GLU A 59 -8.00 21.73 10.08
N LYS A 60 -8.52 20.64 9.53
CA LYS A 60 -8.72 19.39 10.24
C LYS A 60 -7.67 18.34 9.89
N PRO A 61 -7.21 17.55 10.88
CA PRO A 61 -6.40 16.38 10.58
C PRO A 61 -7.21 15.35 9.79
N PHE A 62 -6.54 14.62 8.90
CA PHE A 62 -7.14 13.54 8.15
C PHE A 62 -6.40 12.21 8.41
N PHE A 63 -7.12 11.12 8.24
CA PHE A 63 -6.57 9.77 8.13
C PHE A 63 -7.10 9.14 6.84
N ILE A 64 -6.18 8.66 6.01
CA ILE A 64 -6.51 8.02 4.73
C ILE A 64 -5.89 6.62 4.71
N TYR A 65 -6.71 5.61 4.51
CA TYR A 65 -6.26 4.24 4.23
C TYR A 65 -6.44 3.95 2.73
N TRP A 66 -5.34 3.99 2.00
CA TRP A 66 -5.32 3.69 0.58
C TRP A 66 -5.01 2.21 0.35
N ALA A 67 -6.03 1.38 0.35
CA ALA A 67 -5.93 -0.05 0.07
C ALA A 67 -5.86 -0.30 -1.45
N VAL A 68 -4.75 0.09 -2.07
CA VAL A 68 -4.55 -0.07 -3.50
C VAL A 68 -4.37 -1.55 -3.86
N ASN A 69 -4.96 -1.98 -4.98
CA ASN A 69 -4.90 -3.35 -5.44
C ASN A 69 -3.67 -3.70 -6.29
N ILE A 70 -2.81 -2.73 -6.59
CA ILE A 70 -1.56 -2.96 -7.34
C ILE A 70 -0.47 -3.50 -6.39
N PRO A 71 0.29 -4.54 -6.78
CA PRO A 71 0.38 -5.18 -8.10
C PRO A 71 -0.43 -6.49 -8.23
N HIS A 72 -1.56 -6.62 -7.57
CA HIS A 72 -2.44 -7.78 -7.76
C HIS A 72 -2.93 -7.86 -9.22
N TYR A 73 -3.04 -9.08 -9.76
CA TYR A 73 -3.59 -9.26 -11.11
C TYR A 73 -5.07 -8.85 -11.18
N PRO A 74 -5.58 -8.47 -12.39
CA PRO A 74 -4.91 -8.48 -13.69
C PRO A 74 -3.81 -7.41 -13.77
N LEU A 75 -2.66 -7.82 -14.32
CA LEU A 75 -1.53 -6.89 -14.50
C LEU A 75 -1.86 -5.96 -15.67
N GLN A 76 -2.15 -4.72 -15.36
CA GLN A 76 -2.58 -3.68 -16.32
C GLN A 76 -1.69 -2.42 -16.18
N PRO A 77 -0.39 -2.56 -16.47
CA PRO A 77 0.56 -1.46 -16.37
C PRO A 77 0.37 -0.40 -17.46
N SER A 78 0.94 0.79 -17.23
CA SER A 78 1.01 1.82 -18.26
C SER A 78 1.99 1.43 -19.39
N GLU A 79 1.74 1.91 -20.61
CA GLU A 79 2.60 1.69 -21.78
C GLU A 79 4.02 2.20 -21.54
N LYS A 80 4.17 3.39 -20.91
CA LYS A 80 5.45 3.96 -20.51
C LYS A 80 6.37 2.93 -19.83
N TRP A 81 5.86 2.19 -18.86
CA TRP A 81 6.64 1.23 -18.12
C TRP A 81 6.77 -0.12 -18.83
N LEU A 82 5.81 -0.49 -19.67
CA LEU A 82 5.96 -1.65 -20.56
C LEU A 82 7.12 -1.45 -21.53
N ASP A 83 7.26 -0.25 -22.09
CA ASP A 83 8.36 0.08 -22.99
C ASP A 83 9.70 0.14 -22.26
N TYR A 84 9.72 0.73 -21.06
CA TYR A 84 10.93 0.78 -20.23
C TYR A 84 11.48 -0.62 -19.89
N TYR A 85 10.61 -1.57 -19.63
CA TYR A 85 10.97 -2.95 -19.32
C TYR A 85 10.89 -3.89 -20.51
N ALA A 86 11.02 -3.40 -21.75
CA ALA A 86 10.88 -4.20 -22.98
C ALA A 86 11.80 -5.42 -23.04
N ASP A 87 13.00 -5.33 -22.47
CA ASP A 87 13.99 -6.40 -22.47
C ASP A 87 13.72 -7.51 -21.45
N LEU A 88 12.77 -7.32 -20.54
CA LEU A 88 12.41 -8.35 -19.56
C LEU A 88 11.42 -9.35 -20.16
N PRO A 89 11.57 -10.65 -19.89
CA PRO A 89 10.59 -11.65 -20.29
C PRO A 89 9.30 -11.53 -19.46
N ASN A 90 8.15 -11.88 -20.05
CA ASN A 90 6.92 -12.07 -19.30
C ASN A 90 7.00 -13.33 -18.42
N PRO A 91 6.36 -13.34 -17.22
CA PRO A 91 5.52 -12.29 -16.62
C PRO A 91 6.30 -11.16 -15.89
N ARG A 92 7.63 -11.26 -15.78
CA ARG A 92 8.45 -10.27 -15.06
C ARG A 92 8.28 -8.85 -15.60
N ARG A 93 8.25 -8.70 -16.92
CA ARG A 93 8.01 -7.41 -17.60
C ARG A 93 6.72 -6.76 -17.12
N MET A 94 5.61 -7.49 -17.20
CA MET A 94 4.29 -7.00 -16.79
C MET A 94 4.24 -6.61 -15.32
N TYR A 95 4.82 -7.43 -14.46
CA TYR A 95 4.84 -7.17 -13.03
C TYR A 95 5.69 -5.94 -12.68
N ALA A 96 6.91 -5.85 -13.21
CA ALA A 96 7.79 -4.71 -12.96
C ALA A 96 7.15 -3.41 -13.46
N ALA A 97 6.58 -3.43 -14.68
CA ALA A 97 5.86 -2.29 -15.24
C ALA A 97 4.66 -1.88 -14.37
N PHE A 98 3.94 -2.84 -13.80
CA PHE A 98 2.78 -2.55 -12.97
C PHE A 98 3.15 -1.96 -11.60
N VAL A 99 4.22 -2.46 -10.97
CA VAL A 99 4.78 -1.84 -9.75
C VAL A 99 5.23 -0.42 -10.02
N SER A 100 5.94 -0.18 -11.13
CA SER A 100 6.39 1.18 -11.51
C SER A 100 5.24 2.11 -11.88
N THR A 101 4.14 1.58 -12.43
CA THR A 101 2.92 2.37 -12.64
C THR A 101 2.36 2.88 -11.31
N PHE A 102 2.39 2.06 -10.26
CA PHE A 102 1.96 2.49 -8.93
C PHE A 102 2.95 3.49 -8.30
N ASP A 103 4.24 3.31 -8.52
CA ASP A 103 5.26 4.24 -8.03
C ASP A 103 5.08 5.66 -8.62
N ASP A 104 4.67 5.77 -9.89
CA ASP A 104 4.28 7.06 -10.50
C ASP A 104 3.15 7.73 -9.69
N TYR A 105 2.11 6.98 -9.27
CA TYR A 105 1.01 7.54 -8.47
C TYR A 105 1.45 7.95 -7.05
N LEU A 106 2.38 7.22 -6.44
CA LEU A 106 2.98 7.62 -5.17
C LEU A 106 3.82 8.90 -5.34
N GLY A 107 4.58 9.01 -6.42
CA GLY A 107 5.31 10.23 -6.78
C GLY A 107 4.37 11.43 -6.96
N GLU A 108 3.24 11.22 -7.63
CA GLU A 108 2.21 12.25 -7.82
C GLU A 108 1.55 12.67 -6.50
N LEU A 109 1.25 11.71 -5.61
CA LEU A 109 0.74 12.00 -4.27
C LEU A 109 1.73 12.85 -3.45
N ARG A 110 3.01 12.47 -3.46
CA ARG A 110 4.05 13.24 -2.74
C ARG A 110 4.21 14.65 -3.28
N THR A 111 4.18 14.81 -4.59
CA THR A 111 4.23 16.13 -5.25
C THR A 111 3.03 16.98 -4.86
N PHE A 112 1.85 16.38 -4.84
CA PHE A 112 0.62 17.05 -4.41
C PHE A 112 0.70 17.49 -2.94
N LEU A 113 1.09 16.61 -2.03
CA LEU A 113 1.22 16.96 -0.60
C LEU A 113 2.20 18.12 -0.39
N ALA A 114 3.30 18.14 -1.13
CA ALA A 114 4.26 19.24 -1.08
C ALA A 114 3.68 20.55 -1.62
N ALA A 115 2.99 20.52 -2.76
CA ALA A 115 2.36 21.68 -3.37
C ALA A 115 1.25 22.30 -2.48
N GLU A 116 0.53 21.46 -1.74
CA GLU A 116 -0.52 21.90 -0.81
C GLU A 116 0.02 22.30 0.58
N GLY A 117 1.34 22.21 0.81
CA GLY A 117 1.96 22.51 2.09
C GLY A 117 1.69 21.48 3.20
N LEU A 118 1.26 20.29 2.82
CA LEU A 118 0.87 19.22 3.74
C LEU A 118 2.01 18.23 4.06
N ALA A 119 3.06 18.17 3.22
CA ALA A 119 4.08 17.14 3.28
C ALA A 119 4.80 17.06 4.63
N ASP A 120 5.17 18.20 5.22
CA ASP A 120 5.93 18.26 6.46
C ASP A 120 5.12 17.79 7.69
N ASN A 121 3.80 17.87 7.61
CA ASN A 121 2.88 17.46 8.68
C ASN A 121 2.04 16.23 8.31
N THR A 122 2.54 15.40 7.41
CA THR A 122 1.87 14.15 7.01
C THR A 122 2.78 12.95 7.24
N ILE A 123 2.30 11.96 7.97
CA ILE A 123 2.92 10.64 8.08
C ILE A 123 2.45 9.82 6.88
N LEU A 124 3.38 9.43 6.02
CA LEU A 124 3.11 8.55 4.88
C LEU A 124 3.71 7.17 5.16
N ILE A 125 2.85 6.14 5.19
CA ILE A 125 3.27 4.76 5.35
C ILE A 125 2.96 3.99 4.07
N PHE A 126 3.96 3.27 3.57
CA PHE A 126 3.81 2.30 2.49
C PHE A 126 4.13 0.91 3.02
N GLN A 127 3.29 -0.06 2.73
CA GLN A 127 3.52 -1.46 3.09
C GLN A 127 2.81 -2.39 2.10
N SER A 128 3.44 -3.52 1.79
CA SER A 128 2.76 -4.64 1.14
C SER A 128 2.02 -5.50 2.17
N ASP A 129 0.93 -6.12 1.77
CA ASP A 129 0.12 -7.00 2.61
C ASP A 129 0.71 -8.41 2.74
N ASN A 130 1.36 -8.90 1.66
CA ASN A 130 2.01 -10.21 1.57
C ASN A 130 3.07 -10.25 0.47
N GLY A 131 3.82 -11.34 0.39
CA GLY A 131 4.74 -11.60 -0.68
C GLY A 131 4.06 -11.77 -2.05
N HIS A 132 4.84 -11.76 -3.13
CA HIS A 132 4.32 -11.86 -4.48
C HIS A 132 3.56 -13.18 -4.74
N SER A 133 2.57 -13.15 -5.65
CA SER A 133 1.83 -14.34 -6.06
C SER A 133 2.73 -15.31 -6.84
N MET A 134 2.60 -16.61 -6.52
CA MET A 134 3.26 -17.71 -7.21
C MET A 134 2.25 -18.61 -7.95
N GLU A 135 1.00 -18.19 -8.06
CA GLU A 135 -0.09 -18.97 -8.64
C GLU A 135 0.09 -19.17 -10.14
N GLU A 136 -0.20 -20.39 -10.63
CA GLU A 136 -0.07 -20.72 -12.07
C GLU A 136 -0.98 -19.84 -12.94
N ARG A 137 -2.18 -19.54 -12.47
CA ARG A 137 -3.13 -18.65 -13.16
C ARG A 137 -2.63 -17.21 -13.35
N THR A 138 -1.60 -16.82 -12.64
CA THR A 138 -0.92 -15.53 -12.79
C THR A 138 0.42 -15.67 -13.49
N PHE A 139 0.66 -16.80 -14.18
CA PHE A 139 1.96 -17.15 -14.77
C PHE A 139 3.09 -17.04 -13.74
N ARG A 140 2.81 -17.41 -12.47
CA ARG A 140 3.66 -17.21 -11.28
C ARG A 140 3.97 -15.74 -10.96
N GLY A 141 3.13 -14.81 -11.40
CA GLY A 141 3.07 -13.40 -11.01
C GLY A 141 4.21 -12.50 -11.45
N GLY A 142 5.38 -13.04 -11.76
CA GLY A 142 6.55 -12.24 -12.14
C GLY A 142 7.26 -11.50 -11.02
N GLY A 143 6.81 -11.63 -9.77
CA GLY A 143 7.49 -11.09 -8.59
C GLY A 143 8.75 -11.89 -8.23
N TYR A 144 9.54 -11.37 -7.29
CA TYR A 144 10.75 -12.02 -6.81
C TYR A 144 11.01 -11.67 -5.35
N SER A 145 11.15 -12.68 -4.50
CA SER A 145 11.39 -12.55 -3.06
C SER A 145 12.88 -12.54 -2.67
N GLY A 146 13.78 -12.34 -3.62
CA GLY A 146 15.22 -12.37 -3.36
C GLY A 146 15.68 -13.75 -2.87
N PRO A 147 16.46 -13.81 -1.78
CA PRO A 147 16.94 -15.08 -1.23
C PRO A 147 15.90 -15.84 -0.42
N TYR A 148 14.70 -15.25 -0.23
CA TYR A 148 13.68 -15.80 0.65
C TYR A 148 12.82 -16.85 -0.07
N ARG A 149 12.52 -17.92 0.67
CA ARG A 149 11.72 -19.04 0.15
C ARG A 149 10.25 -18.64 0.01
N ALA A 150 9.64 -19.10 -1.11
CA ALA A 150 8.21 -19.01 -1.41
C ALA A 150 7.71 -17.55 -1.64
N GLY A 151 6.40 -17.36 -1.55
CA GLY A 151 5.68 -16.11 -1.77
C GLY A 151 4.31 -16.15 -1.09
N LYS A 152 3.33 -15.46 -1.64
CA LYS A 152 1.94 -15.44 -1.16
C LYS A 152 1.42 -16.85 -0.83
N PHE A 153 0.60 -16.97 0.19
CA PHE A 153 0.06 -18.22 0.78
C PHE A 153 1.08 -19.07 1.54
N SER A 154 2.27 -18.55 1.82
CA SER A 154 3.28 -19.25 2.58
C SER A 154 3.67 -18.47 3.85
N LEU A 155 3.94 -19.19 4.92
CA LEU A 155 4.52 -18.64 6.15
C LEU A 155 6.06 -18.57 6.12
N PHE A 156 6.69 -18.93 4.99
CA PHE A 156 8.12 -18.67 4.80
C PHE A 156 8.37 -17.19 4.52
N GLU A 157 9.61 -16.76 4.73
CA GLU A 157 10.05 -15.37 4.59
C GLU A 157 9.60 -14.70 3.26
N GLY A 158 9.59 -15.43 2.13
CA GLY A 158 9.12 -14.89 0.86
C GLY A 158 7.62 -14.56 0.83
N GLY A 159 6.82 -15.10 1.74
CA GLY A 159 5.40 -14.81 1.87
C GLY A 159 5.06 -13.74 2.89
N ILE A 160 5.86 -13.62 3.95
CA ILE A 160 5.54 -12.75 5.09
C ILE A 160 6.50 -11.58 5.29
N ARG A 161 7.72 -11.66 4.77
CA ARG A 161 8.70 -10.56 4.83
C ARG A 161 8.47 -9.60 3.68
N VAL A 162 7.79 -8.52 3.96
CA VAL A 162 7.35 -7.54 2.98
C VAL A 162 8.03 -6.18 3.20
N PRO A 163 8.18 -5.36 2.14
CA PRO A 163 8.69 -4.01 2.31
C PRO A 163 7.73 -3.16 3.12
N ALA A 164 8.28 -2.31 4.00
CA ALA A 164 7.56 -1.29 4.72
C ALA A 164 8.40 -0.02 4.79
N ILE A 165 7.79 1.12 4.58
CA ILE A 165 8.44 2.43 4.59
C ILE A 165 7.56 3.38 5.39
N ILE A 166 8.16 4.20 6.24
CA ILE A 166 7.50 5.34 6.90
C ILE A 166 8.27 6.61 6.57
N CYS A 167 7.55 7.66 6.25
CA CYS A 167 8.10 8.98 5.99
C CYS A 167 7.29 10.04 6.73
N TRP A 168 7.97 10.85 7.52
CA TRP A 168 7.46 12.10 8.10
C TRP A 168 8.63 13.10 8.09
N PRO A 169 8.74 13.95 7.06
CA PRO A 169 9.93 14.73 6.79
C PRO A 169 10.41 15.59 7.95
N LYS A 170 9.47 16.16 8.72
CA LYS A 170 9.78 17.06 9.84
C LYS A 170 10.26 16.34 11.11
N GLU A 171 9.81 15.11 11.36
CA GLU A 171 9.92 14.48 12.68
C GLU A 171 10.74 13.19 12.71
N LEU A 172 10.91 12.52 11.56
CA LEU A 172 11.59 11.22 11.48
C LEU A 172 12.91 11.29 10.70
N PRO A 173 13.92 10.48 11.07
CA PRO A 173 15.15 10.32 10.30
C PRO A 173 14.86 9.95 8.85
N GLN A 174 15.66 10.47 7.92
CA GLN A 174 15.48 10.23 6.49
C GLN A 174 16.61 9.39 5.92
N GLY A 175 16.30 8.58 4.90
CA GLY A 175 17.28 7.76 4.19
C GLY A 175 17.87 6.61 5.01
N GLU A 176 17.24 6.24 6.12
CA GLU A 176 17.73 5.19 6.99
C GLU A 176 17.00 3.87 6.79
N VAL A 177 17.71 2.76 6.99
CA VAL A 177 17.19 1.39 6.95
C VAL A 177 17.15 0.82 8.35
N ARG A 178 16.15 0.03 8.64
CA ARG A 178 15.97 -0.70 9.90
C ARG A 178 15.82 -2.19 9.60
N ASP A 179 16.59 -3.01 10.30
CA ASP A 179 16.60 -4.48 10.17
C ASP A 179 15.84 -5.17 11.30
N GLN A 180 15.32 -4.40 12.24
CA GLN A 180 14.56 -4.93 13.37
C GLN A 180 13.23 -5.51 12.90
N VAL A 181 12.88 -6.63 13.50
CA VAL A 181 11.61 -7.31 13.22
C VAL A 181 10.45 -6.46 13.68
N ALA A 182 9.47 -6.26 12.79
CA ALA A 182 8.23 -5.54 13.00
C ALA A 182 7.05 -6.28 12.36
N MET A 183 5.85 -5.97 12.79
CA MET A 183 4.62 -6.54 12.26
C MET A 183 3.68 -5.41 11.81
N ASN A 184 2.79 -5.70 10.87
CA ASN A 184 1.81 -4.72 10.40
C ASN A 184 0.84 -4.22 11.50
N ILE A 185 0.57 -5.04 12.53
CA ILE A 185 -0.23 -4.62 13.69
C ILE A 185 0.46 -3.55 14.54
N ASP A 186 1.77 -3.38 14.41
CA ASP A 186 2.55 -2.37 15.14
C ASP A 186 2.27 -0.94 14.66
N TRP A 187 1.71 -0.78 13.46
CA TRP A 187 1.39 0.56 12.93
C TRP A 187 0.37 1.30 13.79
N PHE A 188 -0.63 0.60 14.33
CA PHE A 188 -1.63 1.26 15.17
C PHE A 188 -1.00 1.92 16.40
N PRO A 189 -0.31 1.22 17.31
CA PRO A 189 0.30 1.87 18.48
C PRO A 189 1.43 2.84 18.09
N THR A 190 2.12 2.62 16.96
CA THR A 190 3.13 3.56 16.45
C THR A 190 2.49 4.89 16.05
N LEU A 191 1.38 4.87 15.31
CA LEU A 191 0.66 6.07 14.90
C LEU A 191 0.02 6.78 16.09
N VAL A 192 -0.54 6.04 17.06
CA VAL A 192 -1.06 6.62 18.29
C VAL A 192 0.02 7.42 19.01
N GLU A 193 1.23 6.85 19.17
CA GLU A 193 2.36 7.54 19.81
C GLU A 193 2.85 8.74 19.00
N LEU A 194 3.05 8.58 17.67
CA LEU A 194 3.53 9.67 16.79
C LEU A 194 2.55 10.84 16.74
N CYS A 195 1.26 10.57 16.80
CA CYS A 195 0.21 11.60 16.80
C CYS A 195 -0.08 12.19 18.20
N GLY A 196 0.60 11.74 19.24
CA GLY A 196 0.36 12.20 20.63
C GLY A 196 -1.01 11.80 21.18
N LEU A 197 -1.58 10.72 20.65
CA LEU A 197 -2.86 10.16 21.09
C LEU A 197 -2.67 9.12 22.20
N SER A 198 -3.77 8.71 22.85
CA SER A 198 -3.75 7.66 23.87
C SER A 198 -4.51 6.42 23.39
N ALA A 199 -3.93 5.25 23.64
CA ALA A 199 -4.59 3.94 23.49
C ALA A 199 -5.03 3.38 24.86
N GLU A 200 -5.12 4.21 25.89
CA GLU A 200 -5.52 3.78 27.24
C GLU A 200 -6.90 3.11 27.21
N GLY A 201 -6.99 1.93 27.82
CA GLY A 201 -8.23 1.14 27.83
C GLY A 201 -8.49 0.32 26.56
N MET A 202 -7.59 0.39 25.54
CA MET A 202 -7.66 -0.47 24.36
C MET A 202 -6.80 -1.72 24.57
N ASP A 203 -7.31 -2.86 24.14
CA ASP A 203 -6.52 -4.11 24.03
C ASP A 203 -5.80 -4.09 22.68
N VAL A 204 -4.47 -3.91 22.70
CA VAL A 204 -3.65 -3.72 21.51
C VAL A 204 -2.56 -4.78 21.44
N ASP A 205 -2.61 -5.64 20.43
CA ASP A 205 -1.63 -6.71 20.20
C ASP A 205 -0.27 -6.16 19.71
N GLY A 206 -0.29 -5.10 18.91
CA GLY A 206 0.91 -4.49 18.34
C GLY A 206 1.75 -3.74 19.39
N LYS A 207 2.96 -3.38 19.02
CA LYS A 207 3.90 -2.60 19.85
C LYS A 207 4.42 -1.40 19.06
N SER A 208 4.57 -0.25 19.73
CA SER A 208 5.11 0.93 19.07
C SER A 208 6.53 0.70 18.54
N LEU A 209 6.73 1.07 17.28
CA LEU A 209 8.02 1.04 16.59
C LEU A 209 8.78 2.38 16.72
N VAL A 210 8.22 3.39 17.36
CA VAL A 210 8.83 4.72 17.48
C VAL A 210 10.26 4.67 18.00
N PRO A 211 10.59 3.89 19.05
CA PRO A 211 11.97 3.79 19.52
C PRO A 211 12.94 3.30 18.44
N VAL A 212 12.54 2.29 17.66
CA VAL A 212 13.37 1.71 16.59
C VAL A 212 13.45 2.65 15.38
N ILE A 213 12.35 3.30 15.03
CA ILE A 213 12.31 4.25 13.91
C ILE A 213 13.26 5.42 14.18
N LYS A 214 13.22 5.98 15.40
CA LYS A 214 14.06 7.14 15.78
C LYS A 214 15.51 6.78 16.05
N ASP A 215 15.79 5.56 16.50
CA ASP A 215 17.15 5.12 16.86
C ASP A 215 17.37 3.66 16.45
N GLY A 216 18.11 3.46 15.37
CA GLY A 216 18.42 2.12 14.83
C GLY A 216 19.26 1.22 15.76
N SER A 217 19.83 1.76 16.85
CA SER A 217 20.53 0.96 17.86
C SER A 217 19.58 0.23 18.82
N LYS A 218 18.30 0.59 18.83
CA LYS A 218 17.29 -0.05 19.67
C LYS A 218 16.93 -1.43 19.14
N SER A 219 16.68 -2.33 20.05
CA SER A 219 16.20 -3.68 19.73
C SER A 219 14.74 -3.65 19.27
N SER A 220 14.35 -4.64 18.45
CA SER A 220 12.92 -4.88 18.14
C SER A 220 12.10 -5.01 19.43
N PRO A 221 10.87 -4.47 19.46
CA PRO A 221 9.94 -4.73 20.56
C PRO A 221 9.46 -6.19 20.60
N HIS A 222 9.70 -6.95 19.53
CA HIS A 222 9.34 -8.36 19.41
C HIS A 222 10.55 -9.27 19.59
N LYS A 223 10.40 -10.29 20.43
CA LYS A 223 11.39 -11.39 20.57
C LYS A 223 11.05 -12.55 19.63
N VAL A 224 9.77 -12.73 19.36
CA VAL A 224 9.20 -13.78 18.50
C VAL A 224 8.01 -13.18 17.76
N LEU A 225 7.82 -13.55 16.50
CA LEU A 225 6.60 -13.29 15.75
C LEU A 225 5.66 -14.48 15.86
N HIS A 226 4.40 -14.23 16.08
CA HIS A 226 3.34 -15.23 16.20
C HIS A 226 2.41 -15.22 15.00
#